data_74c6f8a9a53701f154efd746a11b8cac
#
_entry.id   74c6f8a9a53701f154efd746a11b8cac
#
_cell.length_a   1.000
_cell.length_b   1.000
_cell.length_c   1.000
_cell.angle_alpha   90.00
_cell.angle_beta   90.00
_cell.angle_gamma   90.00
#
_symmetry.space_group_name_H-M   'P 1'
#
loop_
_entity.id
_entity.type
_entity.pdbx_description
1 polymer ?
#
loop_
_entity_poly.entity_id
_entity_poly.type
_entity_poly.pdbx_seq_one_letter_code
_entity_poly.pdbx_strand_id
1 'polypeptide(L)'
;MSATQQQSLVVQETGEPVIKITRPIPTPKEDEVVIKITSAGINPHDGKIRDWGLFNLPLPNTLCNDVAGVITAKGEKVTDVDLNDHVFGYPGFTIDSKGSQQYAVLELGCFAKVPSNISDDQAATLPVNLFASALSFWSDKLLGIPAPWEDGQSFDASSQAVVILGGGSSCGKFAVQVAKITGIGKIVVIASSSNTDELKSYGATHVIDRHGTDAEIKARVRDAVGDDLGYVYDPINEKDHSLAVSLLSEKKRGKVATLLPVKAASGNYDIAQTIGLPQWHKEFSMEFFKLLPGWVESGEIKPLGFKILKGGLNVDAFNQVLDDHRDGKNPGKWHFHPNDV
;
A
#
# COMPACT_ATOMS: atom_id res chain seq x y z
N MET A 1 8.01 -36.96 -0.91
CA MET A 1 8.84 -36.13 -0.01
C MET A 1 8.46 -34.69 -0.31
N SER A 2 8.11 -33.88 0.71
CA SER A 2 7.87 -32.45 0.53
C SER A 2 9.16 -31.77 0.08
N ALA A 3 9.05 -30.76 -0.79
CA ALA A 3 10.20 -29.95 -1.19
C ALA A 3 10.87 -29.32 0.04
N THR A 4 12.17 -29.37 0.14
CA THR A 4 12.94 -28.76 1.23
C THR A 4 13.67 -27.48 0.78
N GLN A 5 13.67 -27.20 -0.52
CA GLN A 5 14.32 -26.07 -1.17
C GLN A 5 13.34 -25.29 -2.01
N GLN A 6 13.59 -24.01 -2.16
CA GLN A 6 12.84 -23.08 -2.99
C GLN A 6 13.74 -22.23 -3.88
N GLN A 7 13.16 -21.66 -4.95
CA GLN A 7 13.79 -20.63 -5.76
C GLN A 7 13.39 -19.24 -5.24
N SER A 8 14.33 -18.30 -5.27
CA SER A 8 14.12 -16.92 -4.86
C SER A 8 14.85 -15.96 -5.78
N LEU A 9 14.24 -14.79 -6.09
CA LEU A 9 14.94 -13.64 -6.65
C LEU A 9 15.39 -12.75 -5.50
N VAL A 10 16.68 -12.43 -5.45
CA VAL A 10 17.27 -11.65 -4.35
C VAL A 10 18.10 -10.49 -4.86
N VAL A 11 18.09 -9.40 -4.10
CA VAL A 11 19.12 -8.36 -4.16
C VAL A 11 20.34 -8.91 -3.42
N GLN A 12 21.38 -9.22 -4.16
CA GLN A 12 22.65 -9.71 -3.60
C GLN A 12 23.56 -8.55 -3.20
N GLU A 13 23.53 -7.47 -3.99
CA GLU A 13 24.28 -6.24 -3.80
C GLU A 13 23.41 -5.04 -4.21
N THR A 14 23.49 -3.94 -3.45
CA THR A 14 22.76 -2.70 -3.77
C THR A 14 23.27 -2.09 -5.05
N GLY A 15 22.35 -1.71 -5.93
CA GLY A 15 22.65 -1.12 -7.25
C GLY A 15 22.78 -2.15 -8.38
N GLU A 16 22.82 -3.44 -8.04
CA GLU A 16 22.93 -4.51 -9.03
C GLU A 16 21.56 -5.17 -9.32
N PRO A 17 21.36 -5.76 -10.50
CA PRO A 17 20.17 -6.54 -10.82
C PRO A 17 19.92 -7.68 -9.81
N VAL A 18 18.65 -8.00 -9.57
CA VAL A 18 18.33 -9.20 -8.78
C VAL A 18 18.83 -10.46 -9.49
N ILE A 19 19.22 -11.44 -8.71
CA ILE A 19 19.63 -12.76 -9.19
C ILE A 19 18.73 -13.86 -8.63
N LYS A 20 18.71 -15.01 -9.28
CA LYS A 20 17.99 -16.20 -8.83
C LYS A 20 18.92 -17.11 -8.02
N ILE A 21 18.47 -17.51 -6.83
CA ILE A 21 19.18 -18.45 -5.95
C ILE A 21 18.26 -19.58 -5.50
N THR A 22 18.86 -20.67 -5.06
CA THR A 22 18.18 -21.77 -4.35
C THR A 22 18.47 -21.65 -2.88
N ARG A 23 17.44 -21.80 -2.03
CA ARG A 23 17.54 -21.70 -0.58
C ARG A 23 16.53 -22.61 0.14
N PRO A 24 16.73 -22.91 1.42
CA PRO A 24 15.73 -23.67 2.19
C PRO A 24 14.37 -23.00 2.22
N ILE A 25 13.29 -23.80 2.22
CA ILE A 25 11.95 -23.32 2.59
C ILE A 25 11.97 -22.96 4.07
N PRO A 26 11.46 -21.78 4.48
CA PRO A 26 11.48 -21.36 5.88
C PRO A 26 10.54 -22.21 6.74
N THR A 27 10.83 -22.25 8.04
CA THR A 27 9.96 -22.83 9.07
C THR A 27 9.34 -21.68 9.88
N PRO A 28 8.02 -21.69 10.15
CA PRO A 28 7.38 -20.62 10.88
C PRO A 28 7.78 -20.63 12.35
N LYS A 29 7.88 -19.45 12.97
CA LYS A 29 7.90 -19.29 14.42
C LYS A 29 6.48 -19.46 14.99
N GLU A 30 6.35 -19.35 16.30
CA GLU A 30 5.10 -19.59 17.03
C GLU A 30 3.93 -18.68 16.58
N ASP A 31 4.22 -17.45 16.11
CA ASP A 31 3.29 -16.41 15.66
C ASP A 31 3.34 -16.16 14.14
N GLU A 32 3.87 -17.11 13.39
CA GLU A 32 4.05 -17.00 11.94
C GLU A 32 3.30 -18.10 11.18
N VAL A 33 3.01 -17.83 9.92
CA VAL A 33 2.63 -18.85 8.92
C VAL A 33 3.62 -18.87 7.79
N VAL A 34 3.79 -20.04 7.15
CA VAL A 34 4.46 -20.17 5.86
C VAL A 34 3.41 -20.37 4.80
N ILE A 35 3.44 -19.54 3.76
CA ILE A 35 2.57 -19.66 2.61
C ILE A 35 3.36 -20.14 1.38
N LYS A 36 2.75 -20.99 0.55
CA LYS A 36 3.17 -21.18 -0.83
C LYS A 36 2.55 -20.05 -1.64
N ILE A 37 3.38 -19.15 -2.18
CA ILE A 37 2.91 -17.94 -2.84
C ILE A 37 2.22 -18.29 -4.15
N THR A 38 0.99 -17.84 -4.33
CA THR A 38 0.21 -17.93 -5.57
C THR A 38 0.31 -16.65 -6.39
N SER A 39 0.40 -15.49 -5.72
CA SER A 39 0.55 -14.19 -6.39
C SER A 39 1.43 -13.26 -5.55
N ALA A 40 2.33 -12.53 -6.20
CA ALA A 40 3.15 -11.48 -5.58
C ALA A 40 3.16 -10.21 -6.45
N GLY A 41 3.01 -9.06 -5.79
CA GLY A 41 2.91 -7.76 -6.44
C GLY A 41 4.19 -6.92 -6.31
N ILE A 42 4.66 -6.35 -7.42
CA ILE A 42 5.81 -5.44 -7.49
C ILE A 42 5.34 -4.02 -7.20
N ASN A 43 6.10 -3.29 -6.40
CA ASN A 43 5.85 -1.89 -6.04
C ASN A 43 7.06 -1.01 -6.37
N PRO A 44 6.90 0.32 -6.52
CA PRO A 44 8.02 1.23 -6.78
C PRO A 44 9.12 1.19 -5.72
N HIS A 45 8.79 0.88 -4.46
CA HIS A 45 9.79 0.77 -3.41
C HIS A 45 10.72 -0.45 -3.57
N ASP A 46 10.30 -1.50 -4.28
CA ASP A 46 11.16 -2.66 -4.58
C ASP A 46 12.36 -2.26 -5.43
N GLY A 47 12.14 -1.40 -6.43
CA GLY A 47 13.23 -0.78 -7.20
C GLY A 47 14.14 0.08 -6.33
N LYS A 48 13.56 0.87 -5.41
CA LYS A 48 14.35 1.70 -4.48
C LYS A 48 15.17 0.85 -3.48
N ILE A 49 14.66 -0.33 -3.08
CA ILE A 49 15.44 -1.29 -2.27
C ILE A 49 16.60 -1.84 -3.08
N ARG A 50 16.36 -2.27 -4.31
CA ARG A 50 17.42 -2.80 -5.19
C ARG A 50 18.49 -1.75 -5.47
N ASP A 51 18.08 -0.55 -5.93
CA ASP A 51 18.99 0.43 -6.53
C ASP A 51 19.69 1.30 -5.47
N TRP A 52 19.01 1.58 -4.34
CA TRP A 52 19.50 2.57 -3.35
C TRP A 52 19.56 2.03 -1.92
N GLY A 53 19.27 0.74 -1.71
CA GLY A 53 19.28 0.16 -0.37
C GLY A 53 18.23 0.76 0.57
N LEU A 54 17.07 1.16 0.04
CA LEU A 54 15.98 1.72 0.86
C LEU A 54 15.69 0.79 2.05
N PHE A 55 15.54 1.34 3.24
CA PHE A 55 15.40 0.67 4.54
C PHE A 55 16.68 0.03 5.09
N ASN A 56 17.81 0.11 4.41
CA ASN A 56 19.09 -0.46 4.84
C ASN A 56 18.98 -1.93 5.30
N LEU A 57 18.33 -2.76 4.48
CA LEU A 57 18.05 -4.15 4.82
C LEU A 57 19.33 -5.01 4.74
N PRO A 58 19.46 -6.04 5.58
CA PRO A 58 20.53 -7.04 5.42
C PRO A 58 20.45 -7.71 4.03
N LEU A 59 21.59 -7.90 3.38
CA LEU A 59 21.71 -8.59 2.10
C LEU A 59 22.31 -10.00 2.30
N PRO A 60 21.93 -11.00 1.47
CA PRO A 60 20.92 -10.89 0.41
C PRO A 60 19.50 -10.77 0.95
N ASN A 61 18.61 -10.10 0.21
CA ASN A 61 17.21 -9.93 0.60
C ASN A 61 16.25 -10.10 -0.60
N THR A 62 15.05 -10.59 -0.32
CA THR A 62 13.95 -10.70 -1.28
C THR A 62 13.19 -9.38 -1.43
N LEU A 63 12.30 -9.27 -2.42
CA LEU A 63 11.47 -8.11 -2.73
C LEU A 63 9.98 -8.47 -2.71
N CYS A 64 9.10 -7.51 -2.93
CA CYS A 64 7.63 -7.66 -3.02
C CYS A 64 6.96 -7.90 -1.67
N ASN A 65 6.44 -6.82 -1.09
CA ASN A 65 5.67 -6.85 0.16
C ASN A 65 4.14 -7.03 -0.06
N ASP A 66 3.69 -7.25 -1.27
CA ASP A 66 2.31 -7.65 -1.59
C ASP A 66 2.30 -9.13 -1.94
N VAL A 67 1.67 -9.96 -1.12
CA VAL A 67 1.61 -11.41 -1.36
C VAL A 67 0.22 -11.98 -1.11
N ALA A 68 -0.11 -13.02 -1.87
CA ALA A 68 -1.19 -13.96 -1.57
C ALA A 68 -0.67 -15.38 -1.76
N GLY A 69 -1.24 -16.35 -1.03
CA GLY A 69 -0.82 -17.73 -1.12
C GLY A 69 -1.58 -18.65 -0.20
N VAL A 70 -1.20 -19.91 -0.23
CA VAL A 70 -1.83 -21.01 0.52
C VAL A 70 -0.96 -21.35 1.73
N ILE A 71 -1.55 -21.44 2.91
CA ILE A 71 -0.84 -21.83 4.14
C ILE A 71 -0.35 -23.28 4.04
N THR A 72 0.95 -23.47 4.20
CA THR A 72 1.59 -24.81 4.19
C THR A 72 2.13 -25.22 5.55
N ALA A 73 2.39 -24.25 6.43
CA ALA A 73 2.76 -24.50 7.83
C ALA A 73 2.34 -23.29 8.69
N LYS A 74 2.06 -23.53 9.97
CA LYS A 74 1.70 -22.48 10.92
C LYS A 74 2.32 -22.74 12.30
N GLY A 75 2.63 -21.68 13.02
CA GLY A 75 3.07 -21.70 14.41
C GLY A 75 1.89 -21.93 15.37
N GLU A 76 2.19 -22.30 16.60
CA GLU A 76 1.19 -22.72 17.59
C GLU A 76 0.26 -21.59 18.08
N LYS A 77 0.70 -20.33 17.99
CA LYS A 77 -0.09 -19.15 18.37
C LYS A 77 -1.06 -18.71 17.27
N VAL A 78 -0.96 -19.25 16.06
CA VAL A 78 -1.83 -18.89 14.95
C VAL A 78 -3.07 -19.80 14.96
N THR A 79 -4.20 -19.29 15.43
CA THR A 79 -5.44 -20.05 15.66
C THR A 79 -6.54 -19.75 14.66
N ASP A 80 -6.51 -18.58 14.01
CA ASP A 80 -7.62 -18.07 13.21
C ASP A 80 -7.62 -18.54 11.75
N VAL A 81 -6.59 -19.29 11.36
CA VAL A 81 -6.41 -19.87 10.03
C VAL A 81 -5.93 -21.31 10.11
N ASP A 82 -6.21 -22.08 9.06
CA ASP A 82 -5.83 -23.49 8.94
C ASP A 82 -4.91 -23.73 7.73
N LEU A 83 -4.29 -24.91 7.70
CA LEU A 83 -3.55 -25.39 6.54
C LEU A 83 -4.47 -25.44 5.32
N ASN A 84 -3.97 -25.01 4.18
CA ASN A 84 -4.68 -24.85 2.92
C ASN A 84 -5.65 -23.65 2.85
N ASP A 85 -5.77 -22.83 3.88
CA ASP A 85 -6.44 -21.54 3.73
C ASP A 85 -5.65 -20.64 2.76
N HIS A 86 -6.37 -19.92 1.91
CA HIS A 86 -5.82 -18.85 1.10
C HIS A 86 -5.75 -17.56 1.94
N VAL A 87 -4.58 -16.98 2.00
CA VAL A 87 -4.34 -15.72 2.74
C VAL A 87 -3.60 -14.71 1.88
N PHE A 88 -3.74 -13.43 2.21
CA PHE A 88 -2.97 -12.35 1.62
C PHE A 88 -2.44 -11.44 2.73
N GLY A 89 -1.31 -10.79 2.50
CA GLY A 89 -0.73 -9.99 3.55
C GLY A 89 0.46 -9.14 3.14
N TYR A 90 0.95 -8.40 4.12
CA TYR A 90 2.11 -7.53 4.05
C TYR A 90 3.27 -8.15 4.84
N PRO A 91 4.11 -8.96 4.21
CA PRO A 91 5.23 -9.61 4.86
C PRO A 91 6.27 -8.61 5.37
N GLY A 92 7.07 -9.07 6.34
CA GLY A 92 8.19 -8.32 6.91
C GLY A 92 9.36 -8.09 5.96
N PHE A 93 10.54 -7.81 6.55
CA PHE A 93 11.73 -7.39 5.79
C PHE A 93 12.89 -8.39 5.84
N THR A 94 12.65 -9.60 6.31
CA THR A 94 13.65 -10.67 6.27
C THR A 94 13.71 -11.32 4.89
N ILE A 95 14.78 -12.01 4.60
CA ILE A 95 14.91 -12.79 3.35
C ILE A 95 13.83 -13.87 3.22
N ASP A 96 13.24 -14.32 4.35
CA ASP A 96 12.19 -15.34 4.39
C ASP A 96 10.79 -14.78 4.13
N SER A 97 10.61 -13.46 4.16
CA SER A 97 9.28 -12.87 4.28
C SER A 97 8.65 -12.48 2.96
N LYS A 98 9.41 -11.86 2.02
CA LYS A 98 8.82 -11.18 0.85
C LYS A 98 8.47 -12.13 -0.31
N GLY A 99 7.76 -11.58 -1.31
CA GLY A 99 7.10 -12.34 -2.36
C GLY A 99 7.96 -12.77 -3.55
N SER A 100 9.19 -12.25 -3.73
CA SER A 100 10.04 -12.66 -4.86
C SER A 100 10.68 -14.05 -4.67
N GLN A 101 9.89 -15.00 -4.17
CA GLN A 101 10.26 -16.40 -3.89
C GLN A 101 9.02 -17.30 -3.89
N GLN A 102 9.21 -18.61 -3.82
CA GLN A 102 8.11 -19.58 -3.89
C GLN A 102 7.33 -19.74 -2.60
N TYR A 103 7.98 -19.56 -1.44
CA TYR A 103 7.37 -19.62 -0.11
C TYR A 103 7.81 -18.44 0.72
N ALA A 104 6.92 -17.89 1.53
CA ALA A 104 7.22 -16.77 2.40
C ALA A 104 6.59 -16.91 3.78
N VAL A 105 7.18 -16.25 4.76
CA VAL A 105 6.66 -16.12 6.12
C VAL A 105 5.79 -14.87 6.22
N LEU A 106 4.63 -15.02 6.88
CA LEU A 106 3.77 -13.91 7.30
C LEU A 106 3.60 -13.94 8.81
N GLU A 107 3.70 -12.79 9.46
CA GLU A 107 3.52 -12.60 10.89
C GLU A 107 2.03 -12.41 11.24
N LEU A 108 1.59 -12.92 12.39
CA LEU A 108 0.25 -12.70 12.91
C LEU A 108 -0.06 -11.19 13.01
N GLY A 109 -1.26 -10.80 12.55
CA GLY A 109 -1.66 -9.39 12.45
C GLY A 109 -1.16 -8.66 11.19
N CYS A 110 -0.42 -9.34 10.29
CA CYS A 110 0.04 -8.77 9.02
C CYS A 110 -0.58 -9.46 7.80
N PHE A 111 -1.58 -10.30 8.00
CA PHE A 111 -2.30 -11.00 6.93
C PHE A 111 -3.77 -11.25 7.31
N ALA A 112 -4.56 -11.59 6.30
CA ALA A 112 -5.96 -11.98 6.44
C ALA A 112 -6.31 -13.10 5.45
N LYS A 113 -7.44 -13.80 5.68
CA LYS A 113 -8.00 -14.77 4.72
C LYS A 113 -8.45 -14.04 3.45
N VAL A 114 -8.21 -14.66 2.30
CA VAL A 114 -8.72 -14.16 1.02
C VAL A 114 -10.24 -14.35 1.01
N PRO A 115 -11.03 -13.26 0.85
CA PRO A 115 -12.47 -13.36 0.71
C PRO A 115 -12.88 -14.15 -0.52
N SER A 116 -14.00 -14.88 -0.43
CA SER A 116 -14.46 -15.79 -1.50
C SER A 116 -14.87 -15.09 -2.80
N ASN A 117 -15.09 -13.78 -2.76
CA ASN A 117 -15.52 -12.97 -3.90
C ASN A 117 -14.35 -12.37 -4.72
N ILE A 118 -13.10 -12.63 -4.33
CA ILE A 118 -11.91 -12.17 -5.06
C ILE A 118 -10.89 -13.30 -5.25
N SER A 119 -10.04 -13.17 -6.27
CA SER A 119 -8.91 -14.07 -6.50
C SER A 119 -7.69 -13.68 -5.66
N ASP A 120 -6.71 -14.60 -5.54
CA ASP A 120 -5.41 -14.34 -4.92
C ASP A 120 -4.68 -13.16 -5.59
N ASP A 121 -4.75 -13.04 -6.92
CA ASP A 121 -4.19 -11.90 -7.66
C ASP A 121 -4.84 -10.58 -7.27
N GLN A 122 -6.16 -10.57 -7.11
CA GLN A 122 -6.89 -9.40 -6.65
C GLN A 122 -6.53 -9.08 -5.20
N ALA A 123 -6.45 -10.08 -4.33
CA ALA A 123 -6.07 -9.93 -2.93
C ALA A 123 -4.65 -9.35 -2.78
N ALA A 124 -3.69 -9.80 -3.61
CA ALA A 124 -2.33 -9.28 -3.62
C ALA A 124 -2.21 -7.84 -4.16
N THR A 125 -3.29 -7.18 -4.58
CA THR A 125 -3.25 -5.73 -4.88
C THR A 125 -3.36 -4.86 -3.63
N LEU A 126 -3.86 -5.43 -2.52
CA LEU A 126 -4.36 -4.69 -1.36
C LEU A 126 -3.26 -4.29 -0.35
N PRO A 127 -2.36 -5.19 0.11
CA PRO A 127 -1.66 -5.02 1.38
C PRO A 127 -0.87 -3.70 1.50
N VAL A 128 0.12 -3.48 0.63
CA VAL A 128 1.06 -2.35 0.78
C VAL A 128 0.38 -1.00 0.67
N ASN A 129 -0.32 -0.80 -0.44
CA ASN A 129 -0.83 0.54 -0.78
C ASN A 129 -2.07 0.92 0.04
N LEU A 130 -2.93 -0.05 0.34
CA LEU A 130 -4.11 0.18 1.17
C LEU A 130 -3.72 0.41 2.63
N PHE A 131 -2.80 -0.41 3.19
CA PHE A 131 -2.31 -0.21 4.55
C PHE A 131 -1.66 1.16 4.73
N ALA A 132 -0.79 1.57 3.80
CA ALA A 132 -0.16 2.88 3.85
C ALA A 132 -1.20 4.02 3.79
N SER A 133 -2.25 3.89 2.97
CA SER A 133 -3.33 4.88 2.89
C SER A 133 -4.17 4.92 4.16
N ALA A 134 -4.56 3.76 4.70
CA ALA A 134 -5.32 3.65 5.95
C ALA A 134 -4.53 4.24 7.13
N LEU A 135 -3.26 3.89 7.26
CA LEU A 135 -2.39 4.45 8.30
C LEU A 135 -2.24 5.97 8.16
N SER A 136 -2.12 6.49 6.92
CA SER A 136 -2.05 7.94 6.68
C SER A 136 -3.29 8.68 7.17
N PHE A 137 -4.45 8.09 7.03
CA PHE A 137 -5.71 8.69 7.45
C PHE A 137 -5.93 8.55 8.96
N TRP A 138 -5.76 7.35 9.52
CA TRP A 138 -6.28 6.99 10.83
C TRP A 138 -5.24 7.08 11.97
N SER A 139 -3.94 7.22 11.67
CA SER A 139 -2.95 7.41 12.72
C SER A 139 -2.97 8.85 13.25
N ASP A 140 -3.03 9.02 14.58
CA ASP A 140 -2.99 10.32 15.26
C ASP A 140 -1.75 11.16 14.90
N LYS A 141 -0.65 10.49 14.59
CA LYS A 141 0.63 11.11 14.19
C LYS A 141 0.62 11.64 12.76
N LEU A 142 -0.42 11.32 11.98
CA LEU A 142 -0.57 11.68 10.56
C LEU A 142 -1.79 12.57 10.38
N LEU A 143 -2.80 12.20 9.58
CA LEU A 143 -4.01 13.01 9.48
C LEU A 143 -4.83 12.98 10.78
N GLY A 144 -4.79 11.88 11.55
CA GLY A 144 -5.48 11.74 12.83
C GLY A 144 -7.01 11.81 12.70
N ILE A 145 -7.51 11.28 11.61
CA ILE A 145 -8.93 11.07 11.41
C ILE A 145 -9.28 9.77 12.15
N PRO A 146 -10.32 9.71 12.99
CA PRO A 146 -10.64 8.50 13.73
C PRO A 146 -10.85 7.30 12.83
N ALA A 147 -10.28 6.15 13.21
CA ALA A 147 -10.44 4.90 12.49
C ALA A 147 -11.87 4.33 12.65
N PRO A 148 -12.39 3.56 11.68
CA PRO A 148 -13.75 3.01 11.78
C PRO A 148 -14.00 2.07 12.97
N TRP A 149 -12.96 1.58 13.64
CA TRP A 149 -13.06 0.75 14.84
C TRP A 149 -12.93 1.53 16.15
N GLU A 150 -12.76 2.87 16.09
CA GLU A 150 -12.66 3.72 17.26
C GLU A 150 -14.03 4.26 17.65
N ASP A 151 -14.57 3.78 18.79
CA ASP A 151 -15.85 4.20 19.32
C ASP A 151 -15.77 5.55 20.08
N GLY A 152 -16.89 6.28 20.11
CA GLY A 152 -17.10 7.42 21.02
C GLY A 152 -16.42 8.72 20.62
N GLN A 153 -15.89 8.84 19.42
CA GLN A 153 -15.29 10.06 18.92
C GLN A 153 -16.38 11.10 18.55
N SER A 154 -16.21 12.34 18.98
CA SER A 154 -17.08 13.47 18.60
C SER A 154 -16.77 14.01 17.20
N PHE A 155 -16.06 13.26 16.37
CA PHE A 155 -15.63 13.67 15.03
C PHE A 155 -16.75 13.45 14.02
N ASP A 156 -17.25 14.54 13.46
CA ASP A 156 -18.20 14.46 12.35
C ASP A 156 -17.46 14.37 10.99
N ALA A 157 -17.20 13.16 10.53
CA ALA A 157 -16.54 12.89 9.26
C ALA A 157 -17.34 13.46 8.07
N SER A 158 -18.67 13.46 8.14
CA SER A 158 -19.54 13.91 7.06
C SER A 158 -19.41 15.41 6.77
N SER A 159 -19.01 16.19 7.76
CA SER A 159 -18.74 17.63 7.62
C SER A 159 -17.33 17.92 7.08
N GLN A 160 -16.44 16.92 7.06
CA GLN A 160 -15.03 17.11 6.66
C GLN A 160 -14.83 17.01 5.15
N ALA A 161 -13.74 17.65 4.71
CA ALA A 161 -13.19 17.50 3.37
C ALA A 161 -11.75 16.99 3.44
N VAL A 162 -11.38 16.13 2.49
CA VAL A 162 -9.99 15.71 2.25
C VAL A 162 -9.62 15.94 0.79
N VAL A 163 -8.39 16.41 0.55
CA VAL A 163 -7.83 16.44 -0.80
C VAL A 163 -6.76 15.37 -0.92
N ILE A 164 -6.85 14.57 -1.98
CA ILE A 164 -5.92 13.49 -2.32
C ILE A 164 -5.20 13.86 -3.61
N LEU A 165 -3.88 14.06 -3.54
CA LEU A 165 -3.03 14.26 -4.72
C LEU A 165 -2.69 12.91 -5.34
N GLY A 166 -2.51 12.88 -6.66
CA GLY A 166 -2.09 11.67 -7.37
C GLY A 166 -3.11 10.53 -7.33
N GLY A 167 -4.39 10.85 -7.49
CA GLY A 167 -5.48 9.88 -7.47
C GLY A 167 -5.36 8.72 -8.49
N GLY A 168 -4.53 8.86 -9.53
CA GLY A 168 -4.23 7.77 -10.46
C GLY A 168 -3.24 6.71 -9.94
N SER A 169 -2.54 6.99 -8.83
CA SER A 169 -1.65 6.02 -8.18
C SER A 169 -2.43 5.00 -7.35
N SER A 170 -1.83 3.85 -7.07
CA SER A 170 -2.46 2.82 -6.22
C SER A 170 -2.79 3.37 -4.83
N CYS A 171 -1.88 4.11 -4.21
CA CYS A 171 -2.14 4.75 -2.92
C CYS A 171 -3.27 5.79 -3.00
N GLY A 172 -3.31 6.61 -4.07
CA GLY A 172 -4.39 7.57 -4.25
C GLY A 172 -5.75 6.91 -4.42
N LYS A 173 -5.85 5.84 -5.22
CA LYS A 173 -7.09 5.07 -5.42
C LYS A 173 -7.58 4.42 -4.12
N PHE A 174 -6.67 3.85 -3.31
CA PHE A 174 -7.04 3.32 -2.00
C PHE A 174 -7.37 4.41 -0.99
N ALA A 175 -6.69 5.54 -1.01
CA ALA A 175 -7.02 6.67 -0.16
C ALA A 175 -8.46 7.18 -0.38
N VAL A 176 -8.96 7.17 -1.61
CA VAL A 176 -10.37 7.49 -1.92
C VAL A 176 -11.32 6.50 -1.22
N GLN A 177 -11.01 5.21 -1.27
CA GLN A 177 -11.83 4.16 -0.65
C GLN A 177 -11.76 4.24 0.89
N VAL A 178 -10.57 4.49 1.43
CA VAL A 178 -10.37 4.74 2.88
C VAL A 178 -11.19 5.94 3.34
N ALA A 179 -11.12 7.07 2.62
CA ALA A 179 -11.90 8.26 2.95
C ALA A 179 -13.42 7.99 2.92
N LYS A 180 -13.88 7.15 1.97
CA LYS A 180 -15.30 6.74 1.87
C LYS A 180 -15.72 5.89 3.08
N ILE A 181 -14.93 4.89 3.46
CA ILE A 181 -15.20 4.05 4.65
C ILE A 181 -15.23 4.90 5.92
N THR A 182 -14.33 5.87 6.03
CA THR A 182 -14.31 6.82 7.15
C THR A 182 -15.55 7.72 7.20
N GLY A 183 -16.33 7.80 6.11
CA GLY A 183 -17.54 8.65 6.03
C GLY A 183 -17.23 10.11 5.69
N ILE A 184 -16.07 10.44 5.15
CA ILE A 184 -15.71 11.82 4.76
C ILE A 184 -16.70 12.36 3.71
N GLY A 185 -17.30 13.53 4.01
CA GLY A 185 -18.36 14.11 3.18
C GLY A 185 -17.89 14.65 1.84
N LYS A 186 -16.67 15.22 1.76
CA LYS A 186 -16.08 15.72 0.53
C LYS A 186 -14.72 15.07 0.25
N ILE A 187 -14.69 14.17 -0.72
CA ILE A 187 -13.48 13.47 -1.16
C ILE A 187 -13.05 14.06 -2.51
N VAL A 188 -12.09 14.98 -2.47
CA VAL A 188 -11.59 15.70 -3.65
C VAL A 188 -10.28 15.07 -4.10
N VAL A 189 -10.19 14.73 -5.37
CA VAL A 189 -9.04 14.00 -5.91
C VAL A 189 -8.41 14.79 -7.05
N ILE A 190 -7.11 15.05 -6.98
CA ILE A 190 -6.33 15.65 -8.06
C ILE A 190 -5.71 14.52 -8.88
N ALA A 191 -6.16 14.37 -10.13
CA ALA A 191 -5.74 13.29 -11.04
C ALA A 191 -5.87 13.70 -12.50
N SER A 192 -5.44 12.84 -13.43
CA SER A 192 -5.83 12.98 -14.84
C SER A 192 -7.33 12.76 -15.00
N SER A 193 -7.98 13.53 -15.87
CA SER A 193 -9.39 13.39 -16.21
C SER A 193 -9.77 11.97 -16.69
N SER A 194 -8.82 11.23 -17.26
CA SER A 194 -9.02 9.83 -17.67
C SER A 194 -9.33 8.87 -16.51
N ASN A 195 -9.05 9.25 -15.26
CA ASN A 195 -9.36 8.44 -14.09
C ASN A 195 -10.71 8.80 -13.43
N THR A 196 -11.47 9.73 -13.99
CA THR A 196 -12.65 10.31 -13.34
C THR A 196 -13.69 9.26 -12.96
N ASP A 197 -14.08 8.41 -13.90
CA ASP A 197 -15.14 7.42 -13.67
C ASP A 197 -14.71 6.35 -12.66
N GLU A 198 -13.48 5.90 -12.76
CA GLU A 198 -12.91 4.94 -11.80
C GLU A 198 -12.85 5.54 -10.39
N LEU A 199 -12.32 6.75 -10.22
CA LEU A 199 -12.23 7.42 -8.92
C LEU A 199 -13.60 7.71 -8.31
N LYS A 200 -14.58 8.11 -9.12
CA LYS A 200 -15.97 8.26 -8.67
C LYS A 200 -16.57 6.93 -8.23
N SER A 201 -16.26 5.83 -8.90
CA SER A 201 -16.73 4.49 -8.52
C SER A 201 -16.14 4.02 -7.16
N TYR A 202 -14.98 4.56 -6.77
CA TYR A 202 -14.36 4.33 -5.48
C TYR A 202 -14.89 5.26 -4.37
N GLY A 203 -15.56 6.35 -4.74
CA GLY A 203 -16.17 7.26 -3.77
C GLY A 203 -15.71 8.72 -3.86
N ALA A 204 -14.89 9.10 -4.85
CA ALA A 204 -14.53 10.49 -5.03
C ALA A 204 -15.79 11.35 -5.32
N THR A 205 -15.97 12.41 -4.55
CA THR A 205 -17.07 13.37 -4.77
C THR A 205 -16.71 14.37 -5.87
N HIS A 206 -15.43 14.74 -5.97
CA HIS A 206 -14.91 15.66 -6.97
C HIS A 206 -13.58 15.11 -7.52
N VAL A 207 -13.41 15.17 -8.83
CA VAL A 207 -12.14 14.88 -9.50
C VAL A 207 -11.70 16.14 -10.22
N ILE A 208 -10.54 16.67 -9.84
CA ILE A 208 -9.94 17.89 -10.36
C ILE A 208 -8.78 17.51 -11.27
N ASP A 209 -8.78 18.02 -12.50
CA ASP A 209 -7.70 17.77 -13.45
C ASP A 209 -6.38 18.32 -12.90
N ARG A 210 -5.34 17.48 -12.95
CA ARG A 210 -3.98 17.79 -12.46
C ARG A 210 -3.21 18.79 -13.35
N HIS A 211 -3.68 19.07 -14.55
CA HIS A 211 -3.01 19.97 -15.47
C HIS A 211 -3.32 21.44 -15.15
N GLY A 212 -2.32 22.27 -15.29
CA GLY A 212 -2.35 23.70 -14.97
C GLY A 212 -1.27 24.08 -13.96
N THR A 213 -1.24 25.33 -13.58
CA THR A 213 -0.39 25.88 -12.52
C THR A 213 -0.95 25.53 -11.14
N ASP A 214 -0.11 25.54 -10.11
CA ASP A 214 -0.55 25.33 -8.72
C ASP A 214 -1.65 26.31 -8.31
N ALA A 215 -1.61 27.54 -8.79
CA ALA A 215 -2.62 28.55 -8.52
C ALA A 215 -3.99 28.18 -9.14
N GLU A 216 -4.00 27.65 -10.36
CA GLU A 216 -5.22 27.18 -11.03
C GLU A 216 -5.79 25.93 -10.35
N ILE A 217 -4.92 25.01 -9.94
CA ILE A 217 -5.33 23.82 -9.19
C ILE A 217 -5.92 24.25 -7.83
N LYS A 218 -5.25 25.12 -7.09
CA LYS A 218 -5.73 25.70 -5.83
C LYS A 218 -7.11 26.34 -6.00
N ALA A 219 -7.32 27.14 -7.04
CA ALA A 219 -8.61 27.77 -7.30
C ALA A 219 -9.72 26.74 -7.49
N ARG A 220 -9.50 25.71 -8.33
CA ARG A 220 -10.47 24.61 -8.55
C ARG A 220 -10.77 23.83 -7.27
N VAL A 221 -9.76 23.61 -6.42
CA VAL A 221 -9.96 22.97 -5.10
C VAL A 221 -10.82 23.87 -4.20
N ARG A 222 -10.55 25.17 -4.15
CA ARG A 222 -11.33 26.14 -3.36
C ARG A 222 -12.80 26.20 -3.81
N ASP A 223 -13.06 26.14 -5.10
CA ASP A 223 -14.43 26.07 -5.61
C ASP A 223 -15.19 24.82 -5.12
N ALA A 224 -14.50 23.69 -4.94
CA ALA A 224 -15.10 22.44 -4.47
C ALA A 224 -15.30 22.38 -2.94
N VAL A 225 -14.32 22.85 -2.14
CA VAL A 225 -14.32 22.67 -0.69
C VAL A 225 -14.43 23.96 0.11
N GLY A 226 -14.28 25.12 -0.52
CA GLY A 226 -14.17 26.42 0.19
C GLY A 226 -12.81 26.61 0.87
N ASP A 227 -12.75 27.54 1.84
CA ASP A 227 -11.50 27.93 2.52
C ASP A 227 -11.18 27.13 3.79
N ASP A 228 -11.98 26.11 4.12
CA ASP A 228 -11.86 25.40 5.39
C ASP A 228 -11.30 23.97 5.26
N LEU A 229 -10.35 23.75 4.37
CA LEU A 229 -9.70 22.46 4.17
C LEU A 229 -8.71 22.17 5.30
N GLY A 230 -8.94 21.05 6.03
CA GLY A 230 -8.07 20.62 7.13
C GLY A 230 -7.12 19.48 6.78
N TYR A 231 -7.40 18.70 5.74
CA TYR A 231 -6.71 17.43 5.49
C TYR A 231 -6.27 17.28 4.03
N VAL A 232 -4.99 16.97 3.83
CA VAL A 232 -4.42 16.67 2.52
C VAL A 232 -3.58 15.40 2.59
N TYR A 233 -3.77 14.48 1.66
CA TYR A 233 -2.92 13.31 1.45
C TYR A 233 -2.11 13.45 0.16
N ASP A 234 -0.79 13.40 0.27
CA ASP A 234 0.15 13.57 -0.85
C ASP A 234 1.11 12.37 -0.98
N PRO A 235 0.68 11.28 -1.63
CA PRO A 235 1.50 10.08 -1.76
C PRO A 235 2.54 10.12 -2.89
N ILE A 236 2.63 11.20 -3.68
CA ILE A 236 3.35 11.16 -4.96
C ILE A 236 4.45 12.21 -5.14
N ASN A 237 4.44 13.33 -4.41
CA ASN A 237 5.40 14.41 -4.64
C ASN A 237 6.75 14.11 -3.97
N GLU A 238 7.79 13.92 -4.79
CA GLU A 238 9.14 13.58 -4.33
C GLU A 238 10.02 14.80 -4.06
N LYS A 239 9.70 15.95 -4.62
CA LYS A 239 10.57 17.15 -4.57
C LYS A 239 10.20 18.09 -3.44
N ASP A 240 8.94 18.41 -3.35
CA ASP A 240 8.38 19.27 -2.30
C ASP A 240 6.87 19.01 -2.16
N HIS A 241 6.30 19.53 -1.07
CA HIS A 241 4.88 19.42 -0.78
C HIS A 241 4.18 20.79 -0.82
N SER A 242 4.73 21.76 -1.57
CA SER A 242 4.25 23.14 -1.60
C SER A 242 2.79 23.25 -2.04
N LEU A 243 2.39 22.53 -3.10
CA LEU A 243 1.00 22.46 -3.51
C LEU A 243 0.12 21.92 -2.38
N ALA A 244 0.47 20.77 -1.79
CA ALA A 244 -0.32 20.14 -0.72
C ALA A 244 -0.57 21.11 0.45
N VAL A 245 0.49 21.78 0.92
CA VAL A 245 0.42 22.78 1.99
C VAL A 245 -0.42 23.98 1.57
N SER A 246 -0.27 24.49 0.35
CA SER A 246 -0.99 25.67 -0.14
C SER A 246 -2.50 25.46 -0.24
N LEU A 247 -2.97 24.20 -0.32
CA LEU A 247 -4.38 23.84 -0.35
C LEU A 247 -5.06 23.96 1.02
N LEU A 248 -4.32 23.84 2.12
CA LEU A 248 -4.85 23.91 3.47
C LEU A 248 -5.50 25.25 3.78
N SER A 249 -6.39 25.27 4.78
CA SER A 249 -7.00 26.47 5.32
C SER A 249 -5.96 27.39 5.95
N GLU A 250 -6.09 28.68 5.72
CA GLU A 250 -5.31 29.70 6.43
C GLU A 250 -5.90 30.06 7.79
N LYS A 251 -7.17 29.65 8.05
CA LYS A 251 -7.93 29.99 9.26
C LYS A 251 -7.76 29.01 10.39
N LYS A 252 -7.42 27.76 10.09
CA LYS A 252 -7.21 26.70 11.09
C LYS A 252 -5.95 25.89 10.75
N ARG A 253 -5.37 25.23 11.76
CA ARG A 253 -4.23 24.34 11.56
C ARG A 253 -4.66 23.13 10.74
N GLY A 254 -3.96 22.88 9.63
CA GLY A 254 -4.22 21.73 8.76
C GLY A 254 -3.17 20.64 8.90
N LYS A 255 -3.46 19.47 8.34
CA LYS A 255 -2.56 18.31 8.35
C LYS A 255 -2.31 17.77 6.94
N VAL A 256 -1.06 17.43 6.66
CA VAL A 256 -0.63 16.74 5.45
C VAL A 256 0.00 15.41 5.83
N ALA A 257 -0.46 14.32 5.25
CA ALA A 257 0.26 13.05 5.28
C ALA A 257 0.88 12.76 3.92
N THR A 258 2.11 12.26 3.91
CA THR A 258 2.84 11.92 2.69
C THR A 258 3.57 10.59 2.83
N LEU A 259 3.87 9.92 1.72
CA LEU A 259 4.70 8.70 1.71
C LEU A 259 6.21 9.02 1.54
N LEU A 260 6.53 10.24 1.23
CA LEU A 260 7.88 10.66 0.85
C LEU A 260 8.51 11.53 1.94
N PRO A 261 9.85 11.61 2.00
CA PRO A 261 10.53 12.36 3.04
C PRO A 261 10.11 13.83 3.08
N VAL A 262 9.85 14.32 4.28
CA VAL A 262 9.45 15.70 4.53
C VAL A 262 10.68 16.54 4.86
N LYS A 263 10.87 17.64 4.15
CA LYS A 263 11.79 18.70 4.59
C LYS A 263 11.11 19.50 5.68
N ALA A 264 11.87 19.90 6.70
CA ALA A 264 11.35 20.73 7.80
C ALA A 264 10.58 21.93 7.22
N ALA A 265 9.35 22.09 7.65
CA ALA A 265 8.45 23.12 7.18
C ALA A 265 7.99 23.97 8.36
N SER A 266 7.83 25.28 8.15
CA SER A 266 7.27 26.22 9.13
C SER A 266 5.96 26.78 8.59
N GLY A 267 4.88 26.69 9.40
CA GLY A 267 3.59 27.20 8.99
C GLY A 267 2.47 26.80 9.95
N ASN A 268 1.24 27.18 9.63
CA ASN A 268 0.05 26.81 10.41
C ASN A 268 -0.46 25.42 9.98
N TYR A 269 0.45 24.43 9.90
CA TYR A 269 0.11 23.05 9.51
C TYR A 269 1.09 22.06 10.12
N ASP A 270 0.65 20.80 10.18
CA ASP A 270 1.48 19.64 10.46
C ASP A 270 1.67 18.85 9.16
N ILE A 271 2.89 18.44 8.87
CA ILE A 271 3.21 17.55 7.76
C ILE A 271 4.04 16.40 8.28
N ALA A 272 3.63 15.17 7.99
CA ALA A 272 4.30 13.98 8.47
C ALA A 272 4.41 12.90 7.39
N GLN A 273 5.54 12.19 7.42
CA GLN A 273 5.77 11.05 6.54
C GLN A 273 5.14 9.79 7.13
N THR A 274 4.35 9.12 6.31
CA THR A 274 3.83 7.78 6.61
C THR A 274 4.89 6.73 6.29
N ILE A 275 5.24 5.92 7.27
CA ILE A 275 6.02 4.69 7.08
C ILE A 275 5.08 3.53 7.32
N GLY A 276 4.46 3.05 6.23
CA GLY A 276 3.40 2.05 6.26
C GLY A 276 3.93 0.63 6.43
N LEU A 277 4.61 0.34 7.54
CA LEU A 277 5.13 -0.98 7.88
C LEU A 277 4.29 -1.60 9.01
N PRO A 278 3.48 -2.64 8.74
CA PRO A 278 2.61 -3.26 9.75
C PRO A 278 3.35 -3.64 11.03
N GLN A 279 4.58 -4.14 10.92
CA GLN A 279 5.41 -4.57 12.04
C GLN A 279 5.75 -3.43 13.03
N TRP A 280 5.71 -2.17 12.57
CA TRP A 280 5.94 -0.98 13.40
C TRP A 280 4.66 -0.40 14.00
N HIS A 281 3.50 -0.90 13.57
CA HIS A 281 2.16 -0.44 13.96
C HIS A 281 1.28 -1.63 14.34
N LYS A 282 1.77 -2.50 15.24
CA LYS A 282 1.15 -3.82 15.51
C LYS A 282 -0.32 -3.75 15.89
N GLU A 283 -0.70 -2.88 16.83
CA GLU A 283 -2.10 -2.73 17.27
C GLU A 283 -3.00 -2.30 16.11
N PHE A 284 -2.58 -1.27 15.37
CA PHE A 284 -3.28 -0.80 14.18
C PHE A 284 -3.38 -1.90 13.12
N SER A 285 -2.29 -2.61 12.88
CA SER A 285 -2.21 -3.69 11.89
C SER A 285 -3.17 -4.84 12.21
N MET A 286 -3.23 -5.25 13.46
CA MET A 286 -4.14 -6.32 13.91
C MET A 286 -5.62 -5.96 13.65
N GLU A 287 -6.06 -4.75 14.02
CA GLU A 287 -7.44 -4.32 13.74
C GLU A 287 -7.70 -4.16 12.24
N PHE A 288 -6.75 -3.58 11.51
CA PHE A 288 -6.86 -3.40 10.07
C PHE A 288 -7.04 -4.73 9.33
N PHE A 289 -6.14 -5.71 9.52
CA PHE A 289 -6.20 -7.00 8.83
C PHE A 289 -7.38 -7.86 9.29
N LYS A 290 -7.86 -7.68 10.51
CA LYS A 290 -9.08 -8.33 11.02
C LYS A 290 -10.35 -7.84 10.28
N LEU A 291 -10.44 -6.55 10.00
CA LEU A 291 -11.62 -5.94 9.36
C LEU A 291 -11.57 -5.96 7.83
N LEU A 292 -10.38 -5.99 7.25
CA LEU A 292 -10.18 -5.89 5.81
C LEU A 292 -10.98 -6.91 4.98
N PRO A 293 -11.08 -8.21 5.34
CA PRO A 293 -11.90 -9.15 4.59
C PRO A 293 -13.36 -8.70 4.47
N GLY A 294 -13.96 -8.21 5.56
CA GLY A 294 -15.34 -7.73 5.56
C GLY A 294 -15.56 -6.53 4.63
N TRP A 295 -14.65 -5.57 4.60
CA TRP A 295 -14.73 -4.45 3.66
C TRP A 295 -14.61 -4.87 2.19
N VAL A 296 -13.83 -5.93 1.93
CA VAL A 296 -13.71 -6.49 0.56
C VAL A 296 -14.97 -7.27 0.20
N GLU A 297 -15.51 -8.07 1.10
CA GLU A 297 -16.76 -8.83 0.89
C GLU A 297 -17.96 -7.92 0.64
N SER A 298 -18.07 -6.82 1.38
CA SER A 298 -19.12 -5.81 1.20
C SER A 298 -18.94 -4.93 -0.05
N GLY A 299 -17.75 -4.96 -0.67
CA GLY A 299 -17.39 -4.12 -1.81
C GLY A 299 -17.07 -2.65 -1.44
N GLU A 300 -16.89 -2.38 -0.15
CA GLU A 300 -16.39 -1.07 0.33
C GLU A 300 -14.94 -0.86 -0.07
N ILE A 301 -14.12 -1.94 0.00
CA ILE A 301 -12.78 -1.98 -0.60
C ILE A 301 -12.81 -2.88 -1.85
N LYS A 302 -12.39 -2.31 -2.97
CA LYS A 302 -12.27 -2.98 -4.26
C LYS A 302 -10.80 -3.14 -4.62
N PRO A 303 -10.36 -4.34 -5.03
CA PRO A 303 -9.03 -4.54 -5.60
C PRO A 303 -8.77 -3.62 -6.78
N LEU A 304 -7.50 -3.30 -7.02
CA LEU A 304 -7.09 -2.49 -8.17
C LEU A 304 -6.76 -3.37 -9.39
N GLY A 305 -6.73 -2.74 -10.58
CA GLY A 305 -6.25 -3.39 -11.79
C GLY A 305 -4.76 -3.73 -11.73
N PHE A 306 -4.37 -4.87 -12.29
CA PHE A 306 -3.00 -5.37 -12.35
C PHE A 306 -2.72 -6.04 -13.69
N LYS A 307 -1.45 -6.33 -13.95
CA LYS A 307 -0.94 -7.13 -15.08
C LYS A 307 -0.17 -8.31 -14.56
N ILE A 308 -0.13 -9.42 -15.30
CA ILE A 308 0.64 -10.61 -14.91
C ILE A 308 1.95 -10.67 -15.72
N LEU A 309 3.06 -10.73 -14.99
CA LEU A 309 4.38 -11.04 -15.53
C LEU A 309 4.49 -12.56 -15.63
N LYS A 310 4.57 -13.06 -16.86
CA LYS A 310 4.61 -14.51 -17.13
C LYS A 310 6.00 -15.11 -16.91
N GLY A 311 6.04 -16.41 -16.63
CA GLY A 311 7.31 -17.18 -16.50
C GLY A 311 7.86 -17.19 -15.08
N GLY A 312 7.01 -17.10 -14.09
CA GLY A 312 7.35 -17.28 -12.67
C GLY A 312 8.43 -16.32 -12.20
N LEU A 313 9.50 -16.89 -11.63
CA LEU A 313 10.68 -16.14 -11.17
C LEU A 313 11.63 -15.85 -12.35
N ASN A 314 11.15 -15.12 -13.35
CA ASN A 314 11.93 -14.68 -14.51
C ASN A 314 12.78 -13.45 -14.15
N VAL A 315 14.10 -13.65 -14.06
CA VAL A 315 15.08 -12.62 -13.64
C VAL A 315 15.02 -11.38 -14.53
N ASP A 316 15.06 -11.56 -15.87
CA ASP A 316 15.14 -10.44 -16.81
C ASP A 316 13.85 -9.62 -16.80
N ALA A 317 12.70 -10.29 -16.88
CA ALA A 317 11.41 -9.62 -16.87
C ALA A 317 11.15 -8.90 -15.55
N PHE A 318 11.56 -9.46 -14.41
CA PHE A 318 11.44 -8.83 -13.10
C PHE A 318 12.31 -7.57 -13.00
N ASN A 319 13.59 -7.65 -13.37
CA ASN A 319 14.48 -6.49 -13.41
C ASN A 319 13.96 -5.40 -14.35
N GLN A 320 13.39 -5.74 -15.51
CA GLN A 320 12.82 -4.78 -16.44
C GLN A 320 11.67 -3.96 -15.79
N VAL A 321 10.80 -4.60 -15.01
CA VAL A 321 9.72 -3.88 -14.30
C VAL A 321 10.30 -2.91 -13.25
N LEU A 322 11.34 -3.32 -12.52
CA LEU A 322 12.02 -2.45 -11.56
C LEU A 322 12.69 -1.25 -12.26
N ASP A 323 13.32 -1.49 -13.41
CA ASP A 323 13.94 -0.42 -14.22
C ASP A 323 12.89 0.56 -14.76
N ASP A 324 11.77 0.06 -15.23
CA ASP A 324 10.66 0.90 -15.72
C ASP A 324 10.08 1.80 -14.61
N HIS A 325 10.03 1.31 -13.37
CA HIS A 325 9.68 2.14 -12.22
C HIS A 325 10.74 3.21 -11.93
N ARG A 326 12.03 2.84 -11.91
CA ARG A 326 13.16 3.78 -11.72
C ARG A 326 13.16 4.88 -12.77
N ASP A 327 12.93 4.51 -14.02
CA ASP A 327 13.00 5.40 -15.18
C ASP A 327 11.71 6.24 -15.38
N GLY A 328 10.75 6.15 -14.45
CA GLY A 328 9.52 6.94 -14.47
C GLY A 328 8.54 6.56 -15.59
N LYS A 329 8.67 5.37 -16.19
CA LYS A 329 7.78 4.89 -17.26
C LYS A 329 6.41 4.47 -16.75
N ASN A 330 6.19 4.45 -15.43
CA ASN A 330 4.95 4.08 -14.74
C ASN A 330 4.29 2.82 -15.33
N PRO A 331 4.92 1.64 -15.17
CA PRO A 331 4.47 0.41 -15.82
C PRO A 331 3.10 -0.09 -15.31
N GLY A 332 2.56 0.54 -14.24
CA GLY A 332 1.38 0.09 -13.51
C GLY A 332 1.70 -0.99 -12.48
N LYS A 333 0.65 -1.63 -11.94
CA LYS A 333 0.80 -2.72 -10.96
C LYS A 333 1.07 -4.02 -11.71
N TRP A 334 2.20 -4.65 -11.43
CA TRP A 334 2.57 -5.96 -11.96
C TRP A 334 2.56 -7.00 -10.85
N HIS A 335 1.97 -8.15 -11.14
CA HIS A 335 2.01 -9.36 -10.33
C HIS A 335 2.72 -10.47 -11.10
N PHE A 336 3.17 -11.46 -10.37
CA PHE A 336 3.72 -12.70 -10.94
C PHE A 336 3.39 -13.88 -10.02
N HIS A 337 3.45 -15.08 -10.58
CA HIS A 337 3.19 -16.33 -9.88
C HIS A 337 4.52 -17.08 -9.69
N PRO A 338 5.16 -17.00 -8.51
CA PRO A 338 6.52 -17.54 -8.31
C PRO A 338 6.66 -19.03 -8.61
N ASN A 339 5.56 -19.78 -8.58
CA ASN A 339 5.52 -21.22 -8.80
C ASN A 339 5.20 -21.63 -10.26
N ASP A 340 4.96 -20.67 -11.17
CA ASP A 340 4.80 -20.96 -12.59
C ASP A 340 6.14 -21.32 -13.23
N VAL A 341 6.10 -22.20 -14.24
CA VAL A 341 7.26 -22.73 -14.95
C VAL A 341 7.43 -22.05 -16.30
#